data_9c83527d01b69b124e9b7ad722312676
#
_entry.id   9c83527d01b69b124e9b7ad722312676
#
_cell.length_a   1.000
_cell.length_b   1.000
_cell.length_c   1.000
_cell.angle_alpha   90.00
_cell.angle_beta   90.00
_cell.angle_gamma   90.00
#
_symmetry.space_group_name_H-M   'P 1'
#
loop_
_entity.id
_entity.type
_entity.pdbx_description
1 polymer ?
#
loop_
_entity_poly.entity_id
_entity_poly.type
_entity_poly.pdbx_seq_one_letter_code
_entity_poly.pdbx_strand_id
1 'polypeptide(L)'
;MKRSALALVAVTLIAALGMGLHSQAQTQNQPPSPVRSRSDEMLVRWNDIGNKLVAMAKDFPEDKYDFKVQKDQRTFAQNLLHAAALDFVVIRRVSGSNVGPDFGEGDNPSRDVFKTKADVVKFVQEAVADGAKVIQQQGDAGLDNPSKFFGNRLAHNSSIWTFAIEHSGEHYGQLVVYYRANNLVPPDSRR
;
A
#
# COMPACT_ATOMS: atom_id res chain seq x y z
N MET A 1 9.38 12.08 -73.96
CA MET A 1 8.39 11.58 -73.02
C MET A 1 9.06 11.07 -71.74
N LYS A 2 9.53 11.88 -70.83
CA LYS A 2 10.06 11.50 -69.48
C LYS A 2 10.22 12.77 -68.63
N ARG A 3 9.10 13.43 -68.23
CA ARG A 3 9.11 14.52 -67.25
C ARG A 3 7.74 14.63 -66.54
N SER A 4 7.31 13.60 -65.84
CA SER A 4 6.05 13.71 -65.04
C SER A 4 5.98 12.78 -63.82
N ALA A 5 7.11 12.19 -63.37
CA ALA A 5 7.05 11.25 -62.23
C ALA A 5 7.70 11.76 -60.92
N LEU A 6 8.27 12.99 -60.88
CA LEU A 6 8.98 13.50 -59.71
C LEU A 6 8.18 14.49 -58.83
N ALA A 7 6.99 14.89 -59.26
CA ALA A 7 6.24 15.93 -58.53
C ALA A 7 5.24 15.36 -57.51
N LEU A 8 4.94 14.05 -57.50
CA LEU A 8 3.93 13.45 -56.63
C LEU A 8 4.46 12.89 -55.29
N VAL A 9 5.77 12.75 -55.15
CA VAL A 9 6.35 12.15 -53.90
C VAL A 9 6.63 13.21 -52.82
N ALA A 10 6.75 14.48 -53.20
CA ALA A 10 7.08 15.55 -52.23
C ALA A 10 5.89 16.07 -51.42
N VAL A 11 4.64 15.83 -51.86
CA VAL A 11 3.43 16.37 -51.17
C VAL A 11 2.94 15.43 -50.07
N THR A 12 3.23 14.14 -50.17
CA THR A 12 2.77 13.17 -49.14
C THR A 12 3.64 13.12 -47.89
N LEU A 13 4.89 13.59 -47.92
CA LEU A 13 5.78 13.60 -46.74
C LEU A 13 5.52 14.79 -45.78
N ILE A 14 4.91 15.85 -46.23
CA ILE A 14 4.63 17.05 -45.41
C ILE A 14 3.35 16.88 -44.57
N ALA A 15 2.39 16.04 -45.02
CA ALA A 15 1.17 15.77 -44.28
C ALA A 15 1.38 14.83 -43.07
N ALA A 16 2.41 13.96 -43.11
CA ALA A 16 2.70 13.03 -42.02
C ALA A 16 3.47 13.68 -40.84
N LEU A 17 4.20 14.76 -41.08
CA LEU A 17 4.91 15.49 -40.00
C LEU A 17 4.00 16.46 -39.24
N GLY A 18 2.84 16.84 -39.80
CA GLY A 18 1.91 17.78 -39.14
C GLY A 18 1.01 17.12 -38.08
N MET A 19 0.80 15.80 -38.11
CA MET A 19 -0.09 15.12 -37.18
C MET A 19 0.61 14.66 -35.88
N GLY A 20 1.94 14.63 -35.84
CA GLY A 20 2.71 14.22 -34.66
C GLY A 20 2.89 15.26 -33.57
N LEU A 21 2.64 16.53 -33.89
CA LEU A 21 2.92 17.65 -32.97
C LEU A 21 1.68 18.15 -32.20
N HIS A 22 0.47 17.62 -32.47
CA HIS A 22 -0.74 18.07 -31.80
C HIS A 22 -1.12 17.25 -30.57
N SER A 23 -0.43 16.15 -30.30
CA SER A 23 -0.80 15.26 -29.18
C SER A 23 -0.14 15.59 -27.83
N GLN A 24 0.87 16.46 -27.80
CA GLN A 24 1.57 16.81 -26.55
C GLN A 24 1.16 18.15 -25.92
N ALA A 25 0.40 18.96 -26.62
CA ALA A 25 0.00 20.30 -26.14
C ALA A 25 -1.27 20.31 -25.28
N GLN A 26 -2.02 19.19 -25.19
CA GLN A 26 -3.30 19.16 -24.48
C GLN A 26 -3.18 18.79 -23.00
N THR A 27 -2.02 18.32 -22.52
CA THR A 27 -1.85 17.93 -21.10
C THR A 27 -1.45 19.07 -20.18
N GLN A 28 -1.11 20.25 -20.70
CA GLN A 28 -0.58 21.37 -19.90
C GLN A 28 -1.63 22.38 -19.42
N ASN A 29 -2.88 22.29 -19.83
CA ASN A 29 -3.92 23.28 -19.50
C ASN A 29 -5.12 22.72 -18.71
N GLN A 30 -5.00 21.51 -18.12
CA GLN A 30 -6.03 21.10 -17.18
C GLN A 30 -5.85 21.86 -15.86
N PRO A 31 -6.92 22.46 -15.33
CA PRO A 31 -6.84 23.07 -14.01
C PRO A 31 -6.42 22.00 -12.98
N PRO A 32 -5.65 22.37 -11.96
CA PRO A 32 -5.28 21.43 -10.91
C PRO A 32 -6.54 20.80 -10.31
N SER A 33 -6.47 19.48 -10.05
CA SER A 33 -7.56 18.79 -9.39
C SER A 33 -7.83 19.43 -8.02
N PRO A 34 -9.09 19.50 -7.57
CA PRO A 34 -9.41 20.02 -6.26
C PRO A 34 -8.66 19.25 -5.17
N VAL A 35 -8.27 19.96 -4.12
CA VAL A 35 -7.62 19.37 -2.94
C VAL A 35 -8.58 18.36 -2.32
N ARG A 36 -8.08 17.16 -2.04
CA ARG A 36 -8.84 16.11 -1.34
C ARG A 36 -9.09 16.49 0.12
N SER A 37 -10.11 15.88 0.72
CA SER A 37 -10.28 15.94 2.18
C SER A 37 -9.09 15.29 2.90
N ARG A 38 -8.86 15.65 4.16
CA ARG A 38 -7.76 15.04 4.95
C ARG A 38 -7.95 13.53 5.14
N SER A 39 -9.18 13.10 5.30
CA SER A 39 -9.51 11.68 5.40
C SER A 39 -9.29 10.94 4.08
N ASP A 40 -9.59 11.56 2.93
CA ASP A 40 -9.28 10.97 1.63
C ASP A 40 -7.77 10.86 1.40
N GLU A 41 -6.99 11.87 1.80
CA GLU A 41 -5.53 11.80 1.74
C GLU A 41 -4.96 10.71 2.65
N MET A 42 -5.50 10.58 3.86
CA MET A 42 -5.15 9.52 4.80
C MET A 42 -5.46 8.13 4.20
N LEU A 43 -6.65 7.97 3.61
CA LEU A 43 -7.08 6.75 2.96
C LEU A 43 -6.18 6.35 1.79
N VAL A 44 -5.75 7.33 0.98
CA VAL A 44 -4.80 7.06 -0.12
C VAL A 44 -3.49 6.50 0.42
N ARG A 45 -2.92 7.08 1.48
CA ARG A 45 -1.67 6.62 2.09
C ARG A 45 -1.82 5.25 2.75
N TRP A 46 -2.92 5.04 3.49
CA TRP A 46 -3.27 3.75 4.08
C TRP A 46 -3.34 2.64 3.04
N ASN A 47 -4.10 2.88 1.96
CA ASN A 47 -4.25 1.90 0.88
C ASN A 47 -2.95 1.66 0.12
N ASP A 48 -2.12 2.68 -0.09
CA ASP A 48 -0.83 2.51 -0.80
C ASP A 48 0.06 1.52 -0.06
N ILE A 49 0.33 1.76 1.23
CA ILE A 49 1.20 0.87 2.00
C ILE A 49 0.56 -0.50 2.26
N GLY A 50 -0.75 -0.52 2.55
CA GLY A 50 -1.48 -1.77 2.77
C GLY A 50 -1.48 -2.67 1.53
N ASN A 51 -1.71 -2.11 0.35
CA ASN A 51 -1.67 -2.87 -0.90
C ASN A 51 -0.26 -3.44 -1.20
N LYS A 52 0.80 -2.72 -0.85
CA LYS A 52 2.18 -3.21 -0.94
C LYS A 52 2.41 -4.41 -0.03
N LEU A 53 1.96 -4.35 1.22
CA LEU A 53 2.05 -5.49 2.15
C LEU A 53 1.24 -6.71 1.66
N VAL A 54 0.01 -6.48 1.17
CA VAL A 54 -0.82 -7.54 0.57
C VAL A 54 -0.15 -8.15 -0.65
N ALA A 55 0.44 -7.33 -1.52
CA ALA A 55 1.15 -7.81 -2.71
C ALA A 55 2.35 -8.69 -2.32
N MET A 56 3.14 -8.28 -1.32
CA MET A 56 4.24 -9.07 -0.80
C MET A 56 3.76 -10.40 -0.19
N ALA A 57 2.70 -10.35 0.63
CA ALA A 57 2.13 -11.56 1.21
C ALA A 57 1.68 -12.56 0.14
N LYS A 58 1.01 -12.09 -0.91
CA LYS A 58 0.55 -12.96 -2.02
C LYS A 58 1.67 -13.53 -2.87
N ASP A 59 2.70 -12.74 -3.12
CA ASP A 59 3.74 -13.07 -4.09
C ASP A 59 4.86 -13.94 -3.50
N PHE A 60 5.25 -13.73 -2.23
CA PHE A 60 6.38 -14.45 -1.64
C PHE A 60 6.13 -15.97 -1.63
N PRO A 61 7.14 -16.82 -1.95
CA PRO A 61 6.98 -18.27 -1.99
C PRO A 61 6.56 -18.85 -0.62
N GLU A 62 5.60 -19.76 -0.62
CA GLU A 62 5.03 -20.31 0.62
C GLU A 62 6.06 -21.11 1.42
N ASP A 63 6.93 -21.86 0.76
CA ASP A 63 8.02 -22.63 1.36
C ASP A 63 9.07 -21.74 2.07
N LYS A 64 9.01 -20.42 1.84
CA LYS A 64 9.91 -19.42 2.44
C LYS A 64 9.23 -18.54 3.50
N TYR A 65 7.98 -18.79 3.83
CA TYR A 65 7.24 -17.97 4.81
C TYR A 65 7.89 -17.97 6.20
N ASP A 66 8.55 -19.06 6.57
CA ASP A 66 9.28 -19.18 7.84
C ASP A 66 10.78 -18.90 7.71
N PHE A 67 11.23 -18.36 6.56
CA PHE A 67 12.60 -17.91 6.37
C PHE A 67 12.91 -16.70 7.28
N LYS A 68 14.12 -16.68 7.83
CA LYS A 68 14.69 -15.57 8.60
C LYS A 68 15.96 -15.07 7.94
N VAL A 69 16.13 -13.76 7.85
CA VAL A 69 17.38 -13.15 7.37
C VAL A 69 18.50 -13.35 8.41
N GLN A 70 18.16 -13.26 9.70
CA GLN A 70 19.06 -13.51 10.84
C GLN A 70 18.31 -14.30 11.92
N LYS A 71 19.09 -14.99 12.77
CA LYS A 71 18.55 -15.88 13.81
C LYS A 71 17.52 -15.20 14.72
N ASP A 72 17.79 -13.97 15.14
CA ASP A 72 16.98 -13.27 16.14
C ASP A 72 15.89 -12.37 15.53
N GLN A 73 15.73 -12.38 14.19
CA GLN A 73 14.68 -11.67 13.51
C GLN A 73 13.38 -12.50 13.42
N ARG A 74 12.26 -11.82 13.21
CA ARG A 74 11.01 -12.46 12.83
C ARG A 74 11.17 -13.23 11.52
N THR A 75 10.36 -14.25 11.31
CA THR A 75 10.21 -14.85 9.97
C THR A 75 9.48 -13.87 9.04
N PHE A 76 9.48 -14.12 7.73
CA PHE A 76 8.71 -13.35 6.77
C PHE A 76 7.23 -13.26 7.18
N ALA A 77 6.62 -14.41 7.50
CA ALA A 77 5.24 -14.47 7.96
C ALA A 77 5.01 -13.72 9.27
N GLN A 78 5.89 -13.89 10.25
CA GLN A 78 5.78 -13.17 11.53
C GLN A 78 5.90 -11.65 11.37
N ASN A 79 6.68 -11.19 10.38
CA ASN A 79 6.80 -9.77 10.09
C ASN A 79 5.49 -9.20 9.53
N LEU A 80 4.84 -9.90 8.59
CA LEU A 80 3.51 -9.54 8.08
C LEU A 80 2.43 -9.57 9.16
N LEU A 81 2.41 -10.63 9.97
CA LEU A 81 1.45 -10.78 11.05
C LEU A 81 1.57 -9.66 12.09
N HIS A 82 2.79 -9.29 12.46
CA HIS A 82 3.03 -8.20 13.39
C HIS A 82 2.55 -6.85 12.83
N ALA A 83 2.88 -6.54 11.57
CA ALA A 83 2.41 -5.31 10.94
C ALA A 83 0.88 -5.23 10.94
N ALA A 84 0.19 -6.27 10.47
CA ALA A 84 -1.27 -6.32 10.41
C ALA A 84 -1.93 -6.33 11.81
N ALA A 85 -1.32 -6.97 12.81
CA ALA A 85 -1.83 -6.97 14.17
C ALA A 85 -1.79 -5.57 14.78
N LEU A 86 -0.70 -4.81 14.56
CA LEU A 86 -0.65 -3.43 15.02
C LEU A 86 -1.69 -2.55 14.29
N ASP A 87 -1.90 -2.77 13.00
CA ASP A 87 -2.98 -2.12 12.27
C ASP A 87 -4.34 -2.38 12.94
N PHE A 88 -4.68 -3.61 13.30
CA PHE A 88 -5.90 -3.93 14.04
C PHE A 88 -5.94 -3.27 15.42
N VAL A 89 -4.82 -3.20 16.14
CA VAL A 89 -4.75 -2.47 17.43
C VAL A 89 -5.12 -1.01 17.24
N VAL A 90 -4.60 -0.36 16.19
CA VAL A 90 -4.93 1.03 15.84
C VAL A 90 -6.40 1.17 15.47
N ILE A 91 -6.91 0.32 14.57
CA ILE A 91 -8.30 0.31 14.11
C ILE A 91 -9.26 0.22 15.30
N ARG A 92 -9.04 -0.74 16.21
CA ARG A 92 -9.85 -0.94 17.42
C ARG A 92 -9.85 0.30 18.33
N ARG A 93 -8.69 0.94 18.48
CA ARG A 93 -8.57 2.14 19.32
C ARG A 93 -9.32 3.33 18.75
N VAL A 94 -9.16 3.62 17.47
CA VAL A 94 -9.79 4.79 16.84
C VAL A 94 -11.27 4.57 16.55
N SER A 95 -11.71 3.34 16.33
CA SER A 95 -13.13 3.01 16.13
C SER A 95 -13.90 2.83 17.44
N GLY A 96 -13.21 2.55 18.54
CA GLY A 96 -13.83 2.14 19.80
C GLY A 96 -14.54 0.78 19.75
N SER A 97 -14.28 -0.03 18.72
CA SER A 97 -14.96 -1.30 18.45
C SER A 97 -13.95 -2.43 18.29
N ASN A 98 -14.34 -3.65 18.64
CA ASN A 98 -13.50 -4.84 18.46
C ASN A 98 -13.56 -5.34 17.00
N VAL A 99 -12.96 -4.58 16.09
CA VAL A 99 -12.91 -4.89 14.65
C VAL A 99 -11.88 -5.98 14.37
N GLY A 100 -12.15 -6.82 13.36
CA GLY A 100 -11.26 -7.87 12.89
C GLY A 100 -11.29 -9.16 13.74
N PRO A 101 -10.50 -10.17 13.36
CA PRO A 101 -10.45 -11.45 14.03
C PRO A 101 -9.79 -11.36 15.41
N ASP A 102 -10.06 -12.35 16.26
CA ASP A 102 -9.26 -12.59 17.46
C ASP A 102 -7.91 -13.19 17.04
N PHE A 103 -6.81 -12.56 17.44
CA PHE A 103 -5.45 -13.03 17.20
C PHE A 103 -4.61 -13.13 18.47
N GLY A 104 -5.28 -13.09 19.65
CA GLY A 104 -4.65 -13.13 20.96
C GLY A 104 -4.25 -11.75 21.48
N GLU A 105 -3.46 -11.75 22.54
CA GLU A 105 -2.98 -10.51 23.16
C GLU A 105 -1.72 -9.98 22.44
N GLY A 106 -1.61 -8.64 22.41
CA GLY A 106 -0.44 -7.94 21.84
C GLY A 106 -0.49 -7.82 20.34
N ASP A 107 0.70 -7.72 19.73
CA ASP A 107 0.92 -7.44 18.32
C ASP A 107 1.79 -8.50 17.62
N ASN A 108 1.93 -9.68 18.20
CA ASN A 108 2.71 -10.79 17.66
C ASN A 108 1.88 -12.08 17.57
N PRO A 109 0.95 -12.17 16.61
CA PRO A 109 0.10 -13.35 16.44
C PRO A 109 0.92 -14.62 16.22
N SER A 110 0.47 -15.74 16.82
CA SER A 110 1.17 -17.01 16.73
C SER A 110 1.04 -17.64 15.34
N ARG A 111 2.13 -18.21 14.83
CA ARG A 111 2.12 -19.07 13.64
C ARG A 111 1.30 -20.35 13.85
N ASP A 112 1.01 -20.74 15.08
CA ASP A 112 0.12 -21.88 15.38
C ASP A 112 -1.35 -21.57 15.04
N VAL A 113 -1.72 -20.28 15.01
CA VAL A 113 -3.06 -19.82 14.60
C VAL A 113 -3.07 -19.54 13.09
N PHE A 114 -2.06 -18.86 12.57
CA PHE A 114 -1.93 -18.48 11.16
C PHE A 114 -0.92 -19.41 10.45
N LYS A 115 -1.32 -20.66 10.21
CA LYS A 115 -0.42 -21.75 9.78
C LYS A 115 -0.01 -21.66 8.33
N THR A 116 -0.94 -21.30 7.44
CA THR A 116 -0.76 -21.31 6.01
C THR A 116 -0.46 -19.90 5.45
N LYS A 117 0.08 -19.84 4.25
CA LYS A 117 0.17 -18.58 3.49
C LYS A 117 -1.21 -17.92 3.36
N ALA A 118 -2.24 -18.72 3.09
CA ALA A 118 -3.60 -18.22 2.92
C ALA A 118 -4.11 -17.51 4.18
N ASP A 119 -3.83 -18.05 5.37
CA ASP A 119 -4.20 -17.42 6.65
C ASP A 119 -3.54 -16.06 6.82
N VAL A 120 -2.23 -15.99 6.55
CA VAL A 120 -1.46 -14.74 6.66
C VAL A 120 -1.94 -13.71 5.65
N VAL A 121 -2.14 -14.11 4.38
CA VAL A 121 -2.65 -13.22 3.32
C VAL A 121 -4.02 -12.67 3.70
N LYS A 122 -4.92 -13.53 4.17
CA LYS A 122 -6.27 -13.12 4.61
C LYS A 122 -6.20 -12.10 5.74
N PHE A 123 -5.39 -12.37 6.76
CA PHE A 123 -5.23 -11.49 7.92
C PHE A 123 -4.74 -10.09 7.52
N VAL A 124 -3.72 -10.01 6.66
CA VAL A 124 -3.21 -8.73 6.14
C VAL A 124 -4.28 -8.00 5.30
N GLN A 125 -5.02 -8.73 4.46
CA GLN A 125 -6.09 -8.14 3.63
C GLN A 125 -7.23 -7.57 4.49
N GLU A 126 -7.64 -8.28 5.53
CA GLU A 126 -8.69 -7.84 6.45
C GLU A 126 -8.26 -6.58 7.20
N ALA A 127 -7.01 -6.52 7.70
CA ALA A 127 -6.51 -5.31 8.36
C ALA A 127 -6.57 -4.07 7.44
N VAL A 128 -6.10 -4.21 6.19
CA VAL A 128 -6.13 -3.11 5.21
C VAL A 128 -7.57 -2.68 4.90
N ALA A 129 -8.48 -3.63 4.68
CA ALA A 129 -9.87 -3.35 4.33
C ALA A 129 -10.63 -2.69 5.49
N ASP A 130 -10.46 -3.20 6.71
CA ASP A 130 -11.14 -2.67 7.89
C ASP A 130 -10.62 -1.26 8.25
N GLY A 131 -9.31 -1.02 8.15
CA GLY A 131 -8.75 0.31 8.34
C GLY A 131 -9.28 1.32 7.33
N ALA A 132 -9.32 0.96 6.05
CA ALA A 132 -9.89 1.80 5.00
C ALA A 132 -11.35 2.15 5.30
N LYS A 133 -12.15 1.17 5.71
CA LYS A 133 -13.55 1.36 6.08
C LYS A 133 -13.71 2.34 7.26
N VAL A 134 -12.90 2.19 8.31
CA VAL A 134 -12.97 3.08 9.48
C VAL A 134 -12.56 4.50 9.11
N ILE A 135 -11.50 4.71 8.33
CA ILE A 135 -11.09 6.04 7.86
C ILE A 135 -12.23 6.70 7.06
N GLN A 136 -12.85 5.97 6.13
CA GLN A 136 -13.98 6.48 5.34
C GLN A 136 -15.19 6.84 6.19
N GLN A 137 -15.55 5.99 7.16
CA GLN A 137 -16.72 6.22 8.02
C GLN A 137 -16.54 7.41 8.97
N GLN A 138 -15.33 7.63 9.44
CA GLN A 138 -15.04 8.71 10.38
C GLN A 138 -14.88 10.06 9.70
N GLY A 139 -14.41 10.11 8.47
CA GLY A 139 -14.17 11.34 7.72
C GLY A 139 -13.20 12.28 8.43
N ASP A 140 -13.17 13.54 8.01
CA ASP A 140 -12.27 14.56 8.56
C ASP A 140 -12.50 14.81 10.05
N ALA A 141 -13.77 14.81 10.48
CA ALA A 141 -14.11 15.02 11.90
C ALA A 141 -13.54 13.90 12.79
N GLY A 142 -13.53 12.65 12.29
CA GLY A 142 -12.96 11.54 13.03
C GLY A 142 -11.44 11.63 13.23
N LEU A 143 -10.73 12.29 12.32
CA LEU A 143 -9.29 12.51 12.44
C LEU A 143 -8.90 13.41 13.61
N ASP A 144 -9.78 14.32 14.00
CA ASP A 144 -9.56 15.26 15.10
C ASP A 144 -9.96 14.67 16.47
N ASN A 145 -10.70 13.56 16.49
CA ASN A 145 -11.09 12.92 17.74
C ASN A 145 -9.85 12.39 18.49
N PRO A 146 -9.82 12.54 19.84
CA PRO A 146 -8.76 11.96 20.64
C PRO A 146 -9.06 10.48 20.95
N SER A 147 -8.04 9.65 20.88
CA SER A 147 -8.06 8.26 21.36
C SER A 147 -6.86 7.99 22.25
N LYS A 148 -6.98 6.99 23.15
CA LYS A 148 -5.84 6.53 23.95
C LYS A 148 -4.83 5.85 23.05
N PHE A 149 -3.56 6.24 23.18
CA PHE A 149 -2.48 5.70 22.39
C PHE A 149 -1.24 5.49 23.28
N PHE A 150 -0.66 4.31 23.25
CA PHE A 150 0.44 3.86 24.11
C PHE A 150 0.30 4.31 25.59
N GLY A 151 -0.27 3.46 26.41
CA GLY A 151 -0.60 3.75 27.81
C GLY A 151 -1.82 4.67 27.90
N ASN A 152 -1.76 5.70 28.74
CA ASN A 152 -2.88 6.63 28.99
C ASN A 152 -2.77 7.96 28.23
N ARG A 153 -1.82 8.11 27.31
CA ARG A 153 -1.70 9.33 26.51
C ARG A 153 -2.86 9.42 25.51
N LEU A 154 -3.44 10.60 25.40
CA LEU A 154 -4.38 10.93 24.33
C LEU A 154 -3.60 11.48 23.14
N ALA A 155 -3.98 11.05 21.94
CA ALA A 155 -3.51 11.59 20.68
C ALA A 155 -4.68 11.76 19.72
N HIS A 156 -4.61 12.72 18.80
CA HIS A 156 -5.57 12.81 17.72
C HIS A 156 -5.50 11.56 16.84
N ASN A 157 -6.63 11.09 16.37
CA ASN A 157 -6.69 9.92 15.49
C ASN A 157 -5.83 10.09 14.24
N SER A 158 -5.69 11.31 13.71
CA SER A 158 -4.77 11.60 12.59
C SER A 158 -3.33 11.18 12.91
N SER A 159 -2.82 11.45 14.10
CA SER A 159 -1.48 11.03 14.53
C SER A 159 -1.38 9.51 14.70
N ILE A 160 -2.46 8.89 15.19
CA ILE A 160 -2.53 7.43 15.40
C ILE A 160 -2.53 6.70 14.04
N TRP A 161 -3.28 7.19 13.06
CA TRP A 161 -3.26 6.66 11.69
C TRP A 161 -1.90 6.86 11.01
N THR A 162 -1.29 8.05 11.19
CA THR A 162 0.06 8.32 10.66
C THR A 162 1.06 7.31 11.22
N PHE A 163 1.03 7.05 12.52
CA PHE A 163 1.88 6.03 13.14
C PHE A 163 1.67 4.64 12.53
N ALA A 164 0.43 4.20 12.30
CA ALA A 164 0.17 2.89 11.68
C ALA A 164 0.74 2.81 10.26
N ILE A 165 0.59 3.87 9.46
CA ILE A 165 1.14 3.96 8.10
C ILE A 165 2.67 3.91 8.12
N GLU A 166 3.32 4.66 9.03
CA GLU A 166 4.78 4.67 9.19
C GLU A 166 5.28 3.29 9.61
N HIS A 167 4.68 2.68 10.62
CA HIS A 167 5.01 1.33 11.07
C HIS A 167 4.85 0.27 9.96
N SER A 168 3.77 0.32 9.21
CA SER A 168 3.59 -0.55 8.04
C SER A 168 4.66 -0.31 6.97
N GLY A 169 5.11 0.93 6.78
CA GLY A 169 6.21 1.30 5.90
C GLY A 169 7.56 0.75 6.36
N GLU A 170 7.85 0.77 7.67
CA GLU A 170 9.04 0.16 8.26
C GLU A 170 9.07 -1.35 8.01
N HIS A 171 7.94 -2.03 8.21
CA HIS A 171 7.82 -3.46 7.95
C HIS A 171 7.90 -3.80 6.45
N TYR A 172 7.33 -2.98 5.59
CA TYR A 172 7.52 -3.10 4.14
C TYR A 172 9.01 -3.05 3.77
N GLY A 173 9.76 -2.08 4.31
CA GLY A 173 11.20 -1.98 4.10
C GLY A 173 11.97 -3.22 4.57
N GLN A 174 11.60 -3.76 5.74
CA GLN A 174 12.17 -5.02 6.22
C GLN A 174 11.85 -6.18 5.26
N LEU A 175 10.61 -6.33 4.80
CA LEU A 175 10.20 -7.40 3.88
C LEU A 175 10.93 -7.33 2.54
N VAL A 176 11.29 -6.14 2.05
CA VAL A 176 12.17 -5.97 0.87
C VAL A 176 13.49 -6.71 1.07
N VAL A 177 14.07 -6.69 2.28
CA VAL A 177 15.30 -7.41 2.58
C VAL A 177 15.10 -8.93 2.48
N TYR A 178 13.95 -9.46 2.92
CA TYR A 178 13.63 -10.89 2.78
C TYR A 178 13.56 -11.32 1.31
N TYR A 179 12.93 -10.49 0.45
CA TYR A 179 12.94 -10.73 -0.99
C TYR A 179 14.35 -10.82 -1.55
N ARG A 180 15.17 -9.80 -1.26
CA ARG A 180 16.54 -9.71 -1.78
C ARG A 180 17.44 -10.84 -1.28
N ALA A 181 17.30 -11.22 -0.02
CA ALA A 181 18.03 -12.36 0.57
C ALA A 181 17.67 -13.70 -0.10
N ASN A 182 16.49 -13.77 -0.75
CA ASN A 182 16.05 -14.93 -1.51
C ASN A 182 16.22 -14.77 -3.05
N ASN A 183 17.00 -13.78 -3.51
CA ASN A 183 17.21 -13.46 -4.92
C ASN A 183 15.89 -13.14 -5.67
N LEU A 184 14.91 -12.58 -4.98
CA LEU A 184 13.63 -12.18 -5.53
C LEU A 184 13.56 -10.66 -5.66
N VAL A 185 12.77 -10.18 -6.64
CA VAL A 185 12.45 -8.76 -6.79
C VAL A 185 11.11 -8.49 -6.12
N PRO A 186 11.01 -7.52 -5.19
CA PRO A 186 9.73 -7.14 -4.60
C PRO A 186 8.69 -6.72 -5.65
N PRO A 187 7.39 -7.00 -5.47
CA PRO A 187 6.35 -6.68 -6.47
C PRO A 187 6.38 -5.23 -6.95
N ASP A 188 6.47 -4.28 -6.02
CA ASP A 188 6.47 -2.83 -6.31
C ASP A 188 7.76 -2.34 -7.03
N SER A 189 8.80 -3.17 -7.08
CA SER A 189 10.06 -2.87 -7.77
C SER A 189 10.16 -3.50 -9.17
N ARG A 190 9.13 -4.21 -9.63
CA ARG A 190 9.07 -4.82 -10.95
C ARG A 190 8.61 -3.77 -11.97
N ARG A 191 9.33 -3.68 -13.09
CA ARG A 191 8.99 -2.83 -14.24
C ARG A 191 8.20 -3.61 -15.28
#